data_323c32eecc58cd9dc1dd1def52b1aee2
#
_entry.id   323c32eecc58cd9dc1dd1def52b1aee2
#
_cell.length_a   1.000
_cell.length_b   1.000
_cell.length_c   1.000
_cell.angle_alpha   90.00
_cell.angle_beta   90.00
_cell.angle_gamma   90.00
#
_symmetry.space_group_name_H-M   'P 1'
#
loop_
_entity.id
_entity.type
_entity.pdbx_description
1 polymer ?
#
loop_
_entity_poly.entity_id
_entity_poly.type
_entity_poly.pdbx_seq_one_letter_code
_entity_poly.pdbx_strand_id
1 'polypeptide(L)'
;KYKKNRILNTDVSKKILPILRKIVTTKEGTASLANVDGYEIGGKTGTAQKSTGGGYSRKKINSFVSVFPTSKPKFVLAVMLDEPEINEDYIYHYRDGSNIKYKGTPFNTAGWTTVEVTGQIVEKIGPILATKYYEIN
;
A
#
# COMPACT_ATOMS: atom_id res chain seq x y z
N LYS A 1 -22.27 -15.18 9.31
CA LYS A 1 -22.45 -14.34 8.08
C LYS A 1 -22.62 -12.91 8.53
N TYR A 2 -21.68 -12.01 8.27
CA TYR A 2 -21.79 -10.61 8.68
C TYR A 2 -22.84 -9.89 7.83
N LYS A 3 -23.67 -9.08 8.49
CA LYS A 3 -24.64 -8.22 7.79
C LYS A 3 -23.90 -7.12 7.05
N LYS A 4 -24.03 -7.08 5.73
CA LYS A 4 -23.40 -6.03 4.91
C LYS A 4 -24.23 -4.75 5.01
N ASN A 5 -23.72 -3.74 5.68
CA ASN A 5 -24.31 -2.41 5.71
C ASN A 5 -23.47 -1.47 4.82
N ARG A 6 -24.13 -0.80 3.88
CA ARG A 6 -23.47 0.23 3.08
C ARG A 6 -23.35 1.51 3.91
N ILE A 7 -22.10 1.97 4.13
CA ILE A 7 -21.81 3.18 4.91
C ILE A 7 -21.67 4.39 3.99
N LEU A 8 -21.05 4.21 2.80
CA LEU A 8 -20.83 5.29 1.83
C LEU A 8 -21.70 5.13 0.60
N ASN A 9 -22.12 6.26 0.03
CA ASN A 9 -22.78 6.26 -1.27
C ASN A 9 -21.83 5.69 -2.34
N THR A 10 -22.41 4.99 -3.32
CA THR A 10 -21.66 4.40 -4.44
C THR A 10 -20.85 5.44 -5.22
N ASP A 11 -21.38 6.64 -5.39
CA ASP A 11 -20.70 7.73 -6.11
C ASP A 11 -19.46 8.23 -5.38
N VAL A 12 -19.48 8.24 -4.05
CA VAL A 12 -18.28 8.54 -3.23
C VAL A 12 -17.20 7.49 -3.48
N SER A 13 -17.57 6.21 -3.42
CA SER A 13 -16.63 5.11 -3.69
C SER A 13 -16.03 5.19 -5.10
N LYS A 14 -16.85 5.46 -6.12
CA LYS A 14 -16.39 5.64 -7.51
C LYS A 14 -15.42 6.80 -7.68
N LYS A 15 -15.60 7.88 -6.93
CA LYS A 15 -14.74 9.07 -6.99
C LYS A 15 -13.42 8.86 -6.23
N ILE A 16 -13.44 8.14 -5.11
CA ILE A 16 -12.24 7.98 -4.26
C ILE A 16 -11.26 6.93 -4.81
N LEU A 17 -11.75 5.86 -5.44
CA LEU A 17 -10.90 4.78 -5.95
C LEU A 17 -9.83 5.26 -6.95
N PRO A 18 -10.16 6.10 -7.96
CA PRO A 18 -9.15 6.67 -8.85
C PRO A 18 -8.12 7.54 -8.13
N ILE A 19 -8.53 8.24 -7.06
CA ILE A 19 -7.61 9.06 -6.24
C ILE A 19 -6.63 8.15 -5.51
N LEU A 20 -7.12 7.07 -4.87
CA LEU A 20 -6.27 6.08 -4.23
C LEU A 20 -5.30 5.41 -5.21
N ARG A 21 -5.75 5.16 -6.46
CA ARG A 21 -4.89 4.63 -7.50
C ARG A 21 -3.76 5.60 -7.88
N LYS A 22 -4.04 6.88 -8.00
CA LYS A 22 -3.04 7.92 -8.29
C LYS A 22 -1.93 7.98 -7.24
N ILE A 23 -2.23 7.74 -5.97
CA ILE A 23 -1.21 7.70 -4.89
C ILE A 23 -0.15 6.62 -5.16
N VAL A 24 -0.51 5.57 -5.88
CA VAL A 24 0.38 4.45 -6.23
C VAL A 24 1.06 4.65 -7.59
N THR A 25 0.39 5.27 -8.56
CA THR A 25 0.86 5.32 -9.95
C THR A 25 1.53 6.61 -10.36
N THR A 26 1.29 7.72 -9.66
CA THR A 26 1.89 9.00 -10.05
C THR A 26 3.26 9.18 -9.41
N LYS A 27 4.10 9.98 -10.05
CA LYS A 27 5.46 10.30 -9.61
C LYS A 27 5.47 11.05 -8.27
N GLU A 28 4.43 11.82 -7.99
CA GLU A 28 4.22 12.55 -6.74
C GLU A 28 3.56 11.68 -5.66
N GLY A 29 3.12 10.49 -6.03
CA GLY A 29 2.47 9.55 -5.13
C GLY A 29 3.43 8.95 -4.12
N THR A 30 2.97 8.79 -2.89
CA THR A 30 3.79 8.26 -1.78
C THR A 30 3.86 6.73 -1.73
N ALA A 31 3.25 6.02 -2.68
CA ALA A 31 3.10 4.57 -2.61
C ALA A 31 3.51 3.83 -3.90
N SER A 32 4.45 4.39 -4.66
CA SER A 32 4.91 3.82 -5.94
C SER A 32 5.53 2.43 -5.80
N LEU A 33 6.19 2.12 -4.68
CA LEU A 33 6.75 0.79 -4.43
C LEU A 33 5.69 -0.33 -4.31
N ALA A 34 4.41 0.00 -4.09
CA ALA A 34 3.32 -0.95 -4.14
C ALA A 34 2.66 -1.08 -5.53
N ASN A 35 3.18 -0.44 -6.56
CA ASN A 35 2.62 -0.54 -7.90
C ASN A 35 3.01 -1.86 -8.57
N VAL A 36 2.38 -2.94 -8.15
CA VAL A 36 2.58 -4.27 -8.76
C VAL A 36 1.76 -4.34 -10.03
N ASP A 37 2.44 -4.63 -11.14
CA ASP A 37 1.80 -4.71 -12.45
C ASP A 37 0.67 -5.76 -12.49
N GLY A 38 -0.42 -5.41 -13.15
CA GLY A 38 -1.61 -6.27 -13.27
C GLY A 38 -2.56 -6.27 -12.07
N TYR A 39 -2.24 -5.68 -10.92
CA TYR A 39 -3.09 -5.76 -9.72
C TYR A 39 -3.88 -4.49 -9.39
N GLU A 40 -3.62 -3.38 -10.07
CA GLU A 40 -4.33 -2.09 -9.88
C GLU A 40 -4.46 -1.68 -8.41
N ILE A 41 -3.37 -1.72 -7.67
CA ILE A 41 -3.36 -1.36 -6.25
C ILE A 41 -3.59 0.14 -6.10
N GLY A 42 -4.51 0.52 -5.23
CA GLY A 42 -4.69 1.89 -4.76
C GLY A 42 -4.67 1.90 -3.24
N GLY A 43 -4.25 3.01 -2.62
CA GLY A 43 -4.20 3.03 -1.17
C GLY A 43 -3.75 4.36 -0.58
N LYS A 44 -3.65 4.39 0.77
CA LYS A 44 -3.21 5.56 1.51
C LYS A 44 -2.20 5.19 2.57
N THR A 45 -1.09 5.92 2.57
CA THR A 45 -0.04 5.84 3.60
C THR A 45 -0.43 6.59 4.87
N GLY A 46 0.00 6.07 6.01
CA GLY A 46 -0.05 6.74 7.29
C GLY A 46 1.31 6.64 8.00
N THR A 47 1.84 7.74 8.48
CA THR A 47 3.05 7.78 9.30
C THR A 47 2.74 8.61 10.54
N ALA A 48 2.78 7.98 11.70
CA ALA A 48 2.53 8.63 12.98
C ALA A 48 3.78 8.55 13.88
N GLN A 49 4.12 9.64 14.54
CA GLN A 49 5.13 9.63 15.59
C GLN A 49 4.53 9.08 16.88
N LYS A 50 5.32 8.30 17.63
CA LYS A 50 4.90 7.82 18.94
C LYS A 50 4.95 8.95 19.96
N SER A 51 3.90 9.04 20.77
CA SER A 51 3.85 9.94 21.94
C SER A 51 4.80 9.44 23.03
N THR A 52 5.50 10.38 23.64
CA THR A 52 6.21 10.20 24.91
C THR A 52 5.60 11.17 25.92
N GLY A 53 5.61 10.87 27.19
CA GLY A 53 4.89 11.65 28.24
C GLY A 53 5.08 13.18 28.26
N GLY A 54 5.84 13.77 27.33
CA GLY A 54 6.06 15.21 27.17
C GLY A 54 6.22 15.67 25.73
N GLY A 55 5.89 14.83 24.72
CA GLY A 55 6.05 15.21 23.31
C GLY A 55 6.00 14.02 22.34
N TYR A 56 6.62 14.17 21.19
CA TYR A 56 6.73 13.13 20.17
C TYR A 56 8.16 12.60 20.05
N SER A 57 8.30 11.29 19.92
CA SER A 57 9.59 10.63 19.65
C SER A 57 9.89 10.61 18.15
N ARG A 58 11.15 10.26 17.82
CA ARG A 58 11.52 9.94 16.42
C ARG A 58 11.01 8.58 15.98
N LYS A 59 10.56 7.73 16.91
CA LYS A 59 9.96 6.42 16.65
C LYS A 59 8.59 6.59 15.99
N LYS A 60 8.30 5.77 15.00
CA LYS A 60 7.09 5.90 14.17
C LYS A 60 6.30 4.60 14.14
N ILE A 61 5.00 4.75 13.93
CA ILE A 61 4.13 3.68 13.47
C ILE A 61 3.75 4.01 12.04
N ASN A 62 4.07 3.11 11.13
CA ASN A 62 3.74 3.25 9.71
C ASN A 62 2.61 2.32 9.34
N SER A 63 1.73 2.78 8.48
CA SER A 63 0.64 1.99 7.94
C SER A 63 0.46 2.26 6.45
N PHE A 64 0.00 1.25 5.73
CA PHE A 64 -0.52 1.40 4.39
C PHE A 64 -1.78 0.55 4.27
N VAL A 65 -2.89 1.19 3.95
CA VAL A 65 -4.15 0.51 3.67
C VAL A 65 -4.40 0.59 2.18
N SER A 66 -4.50 -0.56 1.55
CA SER A 66 -4.66 -0.70 0.12
C SER A 66 -5.92 -1.46 -0.25
N VAL A 67 -6.41 -1.20 -1.44
CA VAL A 67 -7.54 -1.87 -2.08
C VAL A 67 -7.15 -2.26 -3.49
N PHE A 68 -7.53 -3.46 -3.92
CA PHE A 68 -7.23 -3.93 -5.27
C PHE A 68 -8.19 -5.02 -5.77
N PRO A 69 -8.36 -5.12 -7.11
CA PRO A 69 -8.08 -4.08 -8.10
C PRO A 69 -8.98 -2.85 -7.90
N THR A 70 -8.47 -1.65 -8.18
CA THR A 70 -9.27 -0.41 -7.99
C THR A 70 -10.44 -0.29 -8.97
N SER A 71 -10.36 -0.90 -10.15
CA SER A 71 -11.45 -0.94 -11.13
C SER A 71 -12.64 -1.77 -10.64
N LYS A 72 -12.40 -2.87 -9.93
CA LYS A 72 -13.43 -3.77 -9.37
C LYS A 72 -12.97 -4.28 -8.01
N PRO A 73 -13.08 -3.49 -6.93
CA PRO A 73 -12.51 -3.81 -5.63
C PRO A 73 -12.97 -5.17 -5.07
N LYS A 74 -12.01 -6.02 -4.76
CA LYS A 74 -12.24 -7.36 -4.16
C LYS A 74 -11.51 -7.55 -2.84
N PHE A 75 -10.33 -6.96 -2.71
CA PHE A 75 -9.45 -7.16 -1.56
C PHE A 75 -9.09 -5.84 -0.91
N VAL A 76 -8.95 -5.87 0.39
CA VAL A 76 -8.32 -4.83 1.21
C VAL A 76 -7.16 -5.48 1.94
N LEU A 77 -5.98 -4.85 1.85
CA LEU A 77 -4.78 -5.25 2.59
C LEU A 77 -4.31 -4.08 3.43
N ALA A 78 -4.23 -4.28 4.73
CA ALA A 78 -3.65 -3.33 5.67
C ALA A 78 -2.33 -3.88 6.20
N VAL A 79 -1.25 -3.13 6.02
CA VAL A 79 0.08 -3.43 6.57
C VAL A 79 0.44 -2.36 7.57
N MET A 80 0.90 -2.77 8.74
CA MET A 80 1.37 -1.88 9.80
C MET A 80 2.73 -2.34 10.28
N LEU A 81 3.65 -1.41 10.45
CA LEU A 81 4.97 -1.64 11.03
C LEU A 81 5.18 -0.69 12.20
N ASP A 82 5.62 -1.25 13.30
CA ASP A 82 5.97 -0.52 14.51
C ASP A 82 7.47 -0.30 14.58
N GLU A 83 7.88 0.95 14.72
CA GLU A 83 9.28 1.39 14.83
C GLU A 83 10.20 0.86 13.69
N PRO A 84 9.81 0.98 12.41
CA PRO A 84 10.70 0.55 11.34
C PRO A 84 11.97 1.39 11.32
N GLU A 85 13.10 0.73 11.07
CA GLU A 85 14.42 1.34 11.01
C GLU A 85 14.85 1.65 9.58
N ILE A 86 15.79 2.59 9.43
CA ILE A 86 16.47 2.89 8.17
C ILE A 86 17.49 1.77 7.91
N ASN A 87 17.53 1.30 6.67
CA ASN A 87 18.52 0.31 6.22
C ASN A 87 19.20 0.81 4.95
N GLU A 88 20.46 1.17 5.04
CA GLU A 88 21.24 1.73 3.93
C GLU A 88 21.60 0.70 2.86
N ASP A 89 21.58 -0.60 3.21
CA ASP A 89 21.91 -1.68 2.28
C ASP A 89 20.69 -2.30 1.60
N TYR A 90 19.49 -1.92 2.02
CA TYR A 90 18.28 -2.45 1.40
C TYR A 90 18.14 -1.99 -0.05
N ILE A 91 17.75 -2.90 -0.94
CA ILE A 91 17.53 -2.60 -2.35
C ILE A 91 16.02 -2.68 -2.64
N TYR A 92 15.44 -1.53 -2.95
CA TYR A 92 14.06 -1.43 -3.41
C TYR A 92 13.96 -1.76 -4.89
N HIS A 93 12.94 -2.50 -5.26
CA HIS A 93 12.58 -2.81 -6.64
C HIS A 93 11.23 -2.20 -6.96
N TYR A 94 11.17 -1.35 -7.97
CA TYR A 94 9.89 -0.91 -8.52
C TYR A 94 9.25 -2.06 -9.29
N ARG A 95 7.95 -2.27 -9.07
CA ARG A 95 7.18 -3.42 -9.57
C ARG A 95 6.25 -3.07 -10.72
N ASP A 96 6.49 -1.92 -11.33
CA ASP A 96 5.71 -1.34 -12.42
C ASP A 96 6.24 -1.71 -13.82
N GLY A 97 7.11 -2.71 -13.89
CA GLY A 97 7.78 -3.14 -15.13
C GLY A 97 8.97 -2.29 -15.55
N SER A 98 9.29 -1.22 -14.82
CA SER A 98 10.41 -0.32 -15.16
C SER A 98 11.79 -0.90 -14.89
N ASN A 99 11.90 -1.96 -14.08
CA ASN A 99 13.16 -2.53 -13.58
C ASN A 99 14.05 -1.54 -12.81
N ILE A 100 13.51 -0.41 -12.37
CA ILE A 100 14.24 0.58 -11.57
C ILE A 100 14.50 0.01 -10.17
N LYS A 101 15.73 0.22 -9.71
CA LYS A 101 16.18 -0.13 -8.36
C LYS A 101 16.65 1.12 -7.62
N TYR A 102 16.42 1.14 -6.32
CA TYR A 102 16.91 2.18 -5.44
C TYR A 102 17.58 1.56 -4.21
N LYS A 103 18.80 1.99 -3.89
CA LYS A 103 19.53 1.50 -2.72
C LYS A 103 19.38 2.46 -1.54
N GLY A 104 19.14 1.88 -0.38
CA GLY A 104 19.02 2.57 0.89
C GLY A 104 17.62 3.08 1.20
N THR A 105 17.28 3.08 2.47
CA THR A 105 16.01 3.63 2.98
C THR A 105 16.24 5.06 3.47
N PRO A 106 15.94 6.10 2.68
CA PRO A 106 16.26 7.48 3.06
C PRO A 106 15.44 7.97 4.26
N PHE A 107 14.25 7.39 4.46
CA PHE A 107 13.35 7.78 5.54
C PHE A 107 12.60 6.55 6.10
N ASN A 108 12.42 6.50 7.42
CA ASN A 108 11.58 5.50 8.07
C ASN A 108 10.09 5.87 8.01
N THR A 109 9.58 6.20 6.83
CA THR A 109 8.17 6.55 6.58
C THR A 109 7.44 5.43 5.86
N ALA A 110 6.11 5.47 5.88
CA ALA A 110 5.27 4.44 5.29
C ALA A 110 5.57 4.16 3.81
N GLY A 111 5.92 5.20 3.04
CA GLY A 111 6.28 5.06 1.62
C GLY A 111 7.49 4.15 1.37
N TRP A 112 8.43 4.08 2.31
CA TRP A 112 9.64 3.28 2.23
C TRP A 112 9.59 1.99 3.05
N THR A 113 8.52 1.75 3.78
CA THR A 113 8.39 0.60 4.68
C THR A 113 7.13 -0.20 4.38
N THR A 114 5.97 0.18 4.90
CA THR A 114 4.72 -0.58 4.72
C THR A 114 4.26 -0.67 3.26
N VAL A 115 4.57 0.32 2.44
CA VAL A 115 4.29 0.29 1.00
C VAL A 115 5.12 -0.78 0.32
N GLU A 116 6.42 -0.84 0.62
CA GLU A 116 7.32 -1.87 0.09
C GLU A 116 6.86 -3.27 0.48
N VAL A 117 6.56 -3.48 1.77
CA VAL A 117 6.05 -4.77 2.27
C VAL A 117 4.74 -5.15 1.58
N THR A 118 3.84 -4.17 1.35
CA THR A 118 2.61 -4.43 0.61
C THR A 118 2.88 -4.90 -0.81
N GLY A 119 3.81 -4.25 -1.52
CA GLY A 119 4.24 -4.67 -2.86
C GLY A 119 4.74 -6.11 -2.87
N GLN A 120 5.64 -6.45 -1.94
CA GLN A 120 6.15 -7.82 -1.80
C GLN A 120 5.06 -8.86 -1.51
N ILE A 121 4.11 -8.52 -0.63
CA ILE A 121 2.99 -9.41 -0.32
C ILE A 121 2.15 -9.65 -1.58
N VAL A 122 1.72 -8.58 -2.25
CA VAL A 122 0.85 -8.70 -3.44
C VAL A 122 1.56 -9.43 -4.58
N GLU A 123 2.86 -9.22 -4.77
CA GLU A 123 3.66 -9.95 -5.74
C GLU A 123 3.62 -11.48 -5.50
N LYS A 124 3.67 -11.89 -4.23
CA LYS A 124 3.64 -13.31 -3.85
C LYS A 124 2.24 -13.93 -3.85
N ILE A 125 1.24 -13.22 -3.29
CA ILE A 125 -0.11 -13.78 -3.15
C ILE A 125 -1.01 -13.47 -4.34
N GLY A 126 -0.69 -12.45 -5.12
CA GLY A 126 -1.49 -11.99 -6.24
C GLY A 126 -1.84 -13.09 -7.25
N PRO A 127 -0.87 -13.89 -7.72
CA PRO A 127 -1.17 -15.01 -8.62
C PRO A 127 -2.17 -16.02 -8.02
N ILE A 128 -2.05 -16.32 -6.70
CA ILE A 128 -2.96 -17.23 -5.99
C ILE A 128 -4.36 -16.61 -5.91
N LEU A 129 -4.45 -15.33 -5.64
CA LEU A 129 -5.73 -14.63 -5.59
C LEU A 129 -6.37 -14.51 -6.97
N ALA A 130 -5.57 -14.30 -8.01
CA ALA A 130 -6.04 -14.25 -9.39
C ALA A 130 -6.69 -15.58 -9.79
N THR A 131 -5.98 -16.70 -9.65
CA THR A 131 -6.52 -18.01 -9.98
C THR A 131 -7.79 -18.33 -9.18
N LYS A 132 -7.81 -18.04 -7.88
CA LYS A 132 -8.94 -18.38 -7.01
C LYS A 132 -10.19 -17.51 -7.23
N TYR A 133 -10.04 -16.26 -7.66
CA TYR A 133 -11.13 -15.28 -7.64
C TYR A 133 -11.41 -14.62 -8.99
N TYR A 134 -10.54 -14.78 -10.00
CA TYR A 134 -10.72 -14.22 -11.33
C TYR A 134 -11.19 -15.25 -12.37
N GLU A 135 -10.93 -16.55 -12.15
CA GLU A 135 -11.36 -17.65 -13.04
C GLU A 135 -12.83 -18.04 -12.88
N ILE A 136 -13.55 -17.45 -11.94
CA ILE A 136 -14.97 -17.75 -11.72
C ILE A 136 -15.81 -16.56 -12.22
N ASN A 137 -15.85 -16.37 -13.54
CA ASN A 137 -16.89 -15.59 -14.22
C ASN A 137 -17.11 -16.18 -15.59
#